data_bc3fbd4a2cba7e6fdf445a4c58ced3d1
#
_entry.id   bc3fbd4a2cba7e6fdf445a4c58ced3d1
#
_cell.length_a   1.000
_cell.length_b   1.000
_cell.length_c   1.000
_cell.angle_alpha   90.00
_cell.angle_beta   90.00
_cell.angle_gamma   90.00
#
_symmetry.space_group_name_H-M   'P 1'
#
loop_
_entity.id
_entity.type
_entity.pdbx_description
1 polymer ?
#
loop_
_entity_poly.entity_id
_entity_poly.type
_entity_poly.pdbx_seq_one_letter_code
_entity_poly.pdbx_strand_id
1 'polypeptide(L)'
;MAKSDVAKERFFNLPVIVLISLSFMLGMSEFIVVGILPDIAAGLKVSEVTIGNLVSLFAFVYAPVTPLGSALSARFPRFATHLTLVGVFLIGNVLCAFAPNYGVLVVARILIALVSGTLVAIAMTYASDVTTEQY
;
A
#
# COMPACT_ATOMS: atom_id res chain seq x y z
N MET A 1 -1.18 0.82 -39.26
CA MET A 1 -0.11 0.19 -38.46
C MET A 1 0.62 1.16 -37.55
N ALA A 2 1.03 2.32 -38.01
CA ALA A 2 1.80 3.30 -37.20
C ALA A 2 1.06 3.88 -35.97
N LYS A 3 -0.28 4.02 -35.99
CA LYS A 3 -1.03 4.56 -34.84
C LYS A 3 -1.17 3.60 -33.65
N SER A 4 -1.17 2.29 -33.90
CA SER A 4 -1.25 1.27 -32.85
C SER A 4 0.06 1.10 -32.10
N ASP A 5 1.20 1.29 -32.77
CA ASP A 5 2.52 1.15 -32.18
C ASP A 5 2.89 2.35 -31.31
N VAL A 6 2.51 3.55 -31.74
CA VAL A 6 2.68 4.79 -30.95
C VAL A 6 1.81 4.80 -29.69
N ALA A 7 0.60 4.22 -29.75
CA ALA A 7 -0.26 4.06 -28.58
C ALA A 7 0.32 3.07 -27.57
N LYS A 8 0.94 1.99 -28.06
CA LYS A 8 1.56 0.96 -27.21
C LYS A 8 2.80 1.48 -26.47
N GLU A 9 3.64 2.29 -27.11
CA GLU A 9 4.81 2.90 -26.49
C GLU A 9 4.43 3.98 -25.44
N ARG A 10 3.27 4.61 -25.58
CA ARG A 10 2.78 5.63 -24.63
C ARG A 10 2.21 5.05 -23.34
N PHE A 11 1.69 3.81 -23.35
CA PHE A 11 1.17 3.16 -22.15
C PHE A 11 2.27 2.66 -21.20
N PHE A 12 3.47 2.41 -21.67
CA PHE A 12 4.60 1.92 -20.88
C PHE A 12 5.65 3.00 -20.59
N ASN A 13 5.20 4.17 -20.19
CA ASN A 13 6.11 5.19 -19.69
C ASN A 13 6.64 4.83 -18.30
N LEU A 14 7.88 5.23 -17.99
CA LEU A 14 8.54 4.98 -16.71
C LEU A 14 7.65 5.28 -15.49
N PRO A 15 6.89 6.40 -15.43
CA PRO A 15 5.97 6.67 -14.34
C PRO A 15 4.89 5.59 -14.16
N VAL A 16 4.33 5.09 -15.25
CA VAL A 16 3.30 4.04 -15.21
C VAL A 16 3.87 2.73 -14.69
N ILE A 17 5.07 2.34 -15.12
CA ILE A 17 5.77 1.15 -14.65
C ILE A 17 6.05 1.26 -13.14
N VAL A 18 6.49 2.41 -12.67
CA VAL A 18 6.73 2.67 -11.25
C VAL A 18 5.44 2.56 -10.44
N LEU A 19 4.32 3.13 -10.93
CA LEU A 19 3.02 3.03 -10.26
C LEU A 19 2.50 1.59 -10.20
N ILE A 20 2.64 0.83 -11.28
CA ILE A 20 2.27 -0.59 -11.32
C ILE A 20 3.12 -1.38 -10.32
N SER A 21 4.43 -1.16 -10.30
CA SER A 21 5.33 -1.83 -9.37
C SER A 21 5.00 -1.49 -7.91
N LEU A 22 4.71 -0.23 -7.62
CA LEU A 22 4.30 0.21 -6.29
C LEU A 22 2.98 -0.44 -5.87
N SER A 23 1.98 -0.46 -6.75
CA SER A 23 0.69 -1.10 -6.48
C SER A 23 0.84 -2.60 -6.24
N PHE A 24 1.71 -3.26 -7.00
CA PHE A 24 2.02 -4.67 -6.81
C PHE A 24 2.69 -4.92 -5.45
N MET A 25 3.67 -4.10 -5.07
CA MET A 25 4.35 -4.21 -3.77
C MET A 25 3.40 -3.96 -2.61
N LEU A 26 2.50 -2.97 -2.73
CA LEU A 26 1.45 -2.72 -1.74
C LEU A 26 0.55 -3.94 -1.57
N GLY A 27 0.05 -4.49 -2.67
CA GLY A 27 -0.77 -5.71 -2.65
C GLY A 27 -0.05 -6.90 -2.04
N MET A 28 1.21 -7.13 -2.41
CA MET A 28 2.02 -8.20 -1.82
C MET A 28 2.18 -8.03 -0.31
N SER A 29 2.45 -6.81 0.17
CA SER A 29 2.57 -6.53 1.60
C SER A 29 1.28 -6.81 2.38
N GLU A 30 0.13 -6.59 1.75
CA GLU A 30 -1.16 -6.87 2.36
C GLU A 30 -1.46 -8.36 2.44
N PHE A 31 -1.21 -9.10 1.37
CA PHE A 31 -1.56 -10.52 1.28
C PHE A 31 -0.53 -11.48 1.87
N ILE A 32 0.73 -11.06 2.02
CA ILE A 32 1.78 -11.93 2.55
C ILE A 32 1.44 -12.46 3.95
N VAL A 33 0.81 -11.65 4.80
CA VAL A 33 0.40 -12.05 6.15
C VAL A 33 -0.61 -13.17 6.11
N VAL A 34 -1.51 -13.18 5.13
CA VAL A 34 -2.49 -14.26 4.96
C VAL A 34 -1.79 -15.55 4.55
N GLY A 35 -0.80 -15.46 3.65
CA GLY A 35 -0.03 -16.60 3.17
C GLY A 35 0.82 -17.29 4.23
N ILE A 36 1.38 -16.52 5.17
CA ILE A 36 2.25 -17.05 6.24
C ILE A 36 1.58 -16.98 7.62
N LEU A 37 0.26 -16.89 7.66
CA LEU A 37 -0.52 -16.77 8.90
C LEU A 37 -0.21 -17.86 9.93
N PRO A 38 -0.13 -19.16 9.56
CA PRO A 38 0.23 -20.22 10.50
C PRO A 38 1.63 -20.06 11.10
N ASP A 39 2.59 -19.63 10.29
CA ASP A 39 3.98 -19.44 10.73
C ASP A 39 4.10 -18.27 11.71
N ILE A 40 3.38 -17.18 11.45
CA ILE A 40 3.31 -16.03 12.36
C ILE A 40 2.66 -16.43 13.68
N ALA A 41 1.56 -17.15 13.63
CA ALA A 41 0.85 -17.65 14.82
C ALA A 41 1.75 -18.53 15.69
N ALA A 42 2.46 -19.46 15.08
CA ALA A 42 3.41 -20.33 15.76
C ALA A 42 4.60 -19.55 16.34
N GLY A 43 5.17 -18.62 15.59
CA GLY A 43 6.31 -17.80 16.02
C GLY A 43 5.99 -16.88 17.19
N LEU A 44 4.81 -16.30 17.22
CA LEU A 44 4.33 -15.40 18.27
C LEU A 44 3.60 -16.15 19.41
N LYS A 45 3.42 -17.46 19.29
CA LYS A 45 2.69 -18.31 20.27
C LYS A 45 1.26 -17.82 20.52
N VAL A 46 0.58 -17.43 19.46
CA VAL A 46 -0.83 -17.01 19.46
C VAL A 46 -1.65 -17.92 18.54
N SER A 47 -2.97 -17.88 18.65
CA SER A 47 -3.83 -18.66 17.76
C SER A 47 -3.87 -18.08 16.34
N GLU A 48 -4.10 -18.93 15.35
CA GLU A 48 -4.32 -18.49 13.97
C GLU A 48 -5.52 -17.53 13.85
N VAL A 49 -6.55 -17.72 14.66
CA VAL A 49 -7.71 -16.84 14.75
C VAL A 49 -7.30 -15.43 15.20
N THR A 50 -6.34 -15.32 16.11
CA THR A 50 -5.82 -14.03 16.57
C THR A 50 -5.12 -13.28 15.42
N ILE A 51 -4.33 -13.99 14.62
CA ILE A 51 -3.71 -13.37 13.43
C ILE A 51 -4.75 -13.07 12.35
N GLY A 52 -5.77 -13.91 12.17
CA GLY A 52 -6.90 -13.65 11.29
C GLY A 52 -7.67 -12.38 11.66
N ASN A 53 -7.87 -12.13 12.96
CA ASN A 53 -8.46 -10.88 13.47
C ASN A 53 -7.61 -9.66 13.14
N LEU A 54 -6.29 -9.81 13.10
CA LEU A 54 -5.37 -8.75 12.67
C LEU A 54 -5.60 -8.35 11.20
N VAL A 55 -5.88 -9.31 10.32
CA VAL A 55 -6.22 -9.05 8.92
C VAL A 55 -7.53 -8.26 8.83
N SER A 56 -8.54 -8.63 9.62
CA SER A 56 -9.82 -7.92 9.69
C SER A 56 -9.66 -6.49 10.24
N LEU A 57 -8.82 -6.31 11.26
CA LEU A 57 -8.48 -5.01 11.82
C LEU A 57 -7.81 -4.11 10.77
N PHE A 58 -6.90 -4.67 9.98
CA PHE A 58 -6.27 -3.95 8.87
C PHE A 58 -7.31 -3.42 7.89
N ALA A 59 -8.23 -4.27 7.43
CA ALA A 59 -9.29 -3.88 6.51
C ALA A 59 -10.21 -2.81 7.12
N PHE A 60 -10.52 -2.92 8.41
CA PHE A 60 -11.35 -1.96 9.14
C PHE A 60 -10.71 -0.57 9.24
N VAL A 61 -9.41 -0.51 9.43
CA VAL A 61 -8.65 0.76 9.44
C VAL A 61 -8.46 1.30 8.02
N TYR A 62 -8.13 0.42 7.07
CA TYR A 62 -7.84 0.78 5.68
C TYR A 62 -9.03 1.44 4.98
N ALA A 63 -10.24 0.90 5.14
CA ALA A 63 -11.42 1.34 4.42
C ALA A 63 -11.78 2.83 4.66
N PRO A 64 -11.88 3.34 5.91
CA PRO A 64 -12.18 4.75 6.14
C PRO A 64 -10.98 5.67 5.88
N VAL A 65 -9.76 5.18 6.06
CA VAL A 65 -8.55 5.98 5.89
C VAL A 65 -8.30 6.30 4.42
N THR A 66 -8.66 5.42 3.50
CA THR A 66 -8.46 5.64 2.06
C THR A 66 -9.10 6.95 1.57
N PRO A 67 -10.40 7.21 1.75
CA PRO A 67 -11.01 8.48 1.33
C PRO A 67 -10.54 9.68 2.17
N LEU A 68 -10.35 9.51 3.48
CA LEU A 68 -9.89 10.59 4.35
C LEU A 68 -8.44 11.00 4.04
N GLY A 69 -7.57 10.03 3.85
CA GLY A 69 -6.18 10.25 3.49
C GLY A 69 -6.03 10.90 2.12
N SER A 70 -6.85 10.50 1.14
CA SER A 70 -6.91 11.14 -0.17
C SER A 70 -7.31 12.60 -0.07
N ALA A 71 -8.36 12.93 0.67
CA ALA A 71 -8.82 14.29 0.87
C ALA A 71 -7.78 15.17 1.61
N LEU A 72 -7.12 14.60 2.62
CA LEU A 72 -6.09 15.31 3.39
C LEU A 72 -4.82 15.52 2.56
N SER A 73 -4.40 14.53 1.79
CA SER A 73 -3.19 14.60 0.95
C SER A 73 -3.30 15.68 -0.14
N ALA A 74 -4.51 16.02 -0.57
CA ALA A 74 -4.74 17.07 -1.55
C ALA A 74 -4.31 18.46 -1.07
N ARG A 75 -4.14 18.65 0.25
CA ARG A 75 -3.71 19.92 0.86
C ARG A 75 -2.19 20.10 0.90
N PHE A 76 -1.42 19.07 0.60
CA PHE A 76 0.03 19.04 0.72
C PHE A 76 0.69 18.85 -0.66
N PRO A 77 1.97 19.24 -0.81
CA PRO A 77 2.71 18.98 -2.05
C PRO A 77 2.76 17.48 -2.33
N ARG A 78 2.23 17.06 -3.47
CA ARG A 78 2.02 15.66 -3.84
C ARG A 78 3.29 14.81 -3.71
N PHE A 79 4.42 15.32 -4.22
CA PHE A 79 5.68 14.59 -4.21
C PHE A 79 6.21 14.33 -2.79
N ALA A 80 6.25 15.37 -1.95
CA ALA A 80 6.72 15.24 -0.56
C ALA A 80 5.82 14.31 0.26
N THR A 81 4.52 14.42 0.09
CA THR A 81 3.54 13.57 0.75
C THR A 81 3.73 12.11 0.34
N HIS A 82 3.85 11.85 -0.96
CA HIS A 82 4.07 10.48 -1.47
C HIS A 82 5.36 9.87 -0.93
N LEU A 83 6.46 10.61 -0.96
CA LEU A 83 7.75 10.16 -0.45
C LEU A 83 7.71 9.86 1.06
N THR A 84 7.05 10.72 1.83
CA THR A 84 6.87 10.51 3.28
C THR A 84 6.04 9.26 3.56
N LEU A 85 4.94 9.06 2.84
CA LEU A 85 4.08 7.89 3.00
C LEU A 85 4.80 6.59 2.63
N VAL A 86 5.58 6.58 1.55
CA VAL A 86 6.43 5.43 1.18
C VAL A 86 7.46 5.15 2.28
N GLY A 87 8.08 6.16 2.86
CA GLY A 87 9.01 6.01 3.97
C GLY A 87 8.35 5.37 5.19
N VAL A 88 7.17 5.85 5.58
CA VAL A 88 6.39 5.29 6.70
C VAL A 88 5.94 3.85 6.39
N PHE A 89 5.55 3.56 5.17
CA PHE A 89 5.20 2.22 4.72
C PHE A 89 6.38 1.25 4.85
N LEU A 90 7.58 1.66 4.45
CA LEU A 90 8.80 0.86 4.61
C LEU A 90 9.11 0.59 6.10
N ILE A 91 9.01 1.61 6.95
CA ILE A 91 9.21 1.48 8.40
C ILE A 91 8.19 0.48 8.98
N GLY A 92 6.92 0.59 8.60
CA GLY A 92 5.87 -0.34 9.04
C GLY A 92 6.16 -1.78 8.64
N ASN A 93 6.65 -2.03 7.42
CA ASN A 93 7.02 -3.37 6.96
C ASN A 93 8.25 -3.92 7.71
N VAL A 94 9.26 -3.09 7.97
CA VAL A 94 10.41 -3.48 8.79
C VAL A 94 9.98 -3.86 10.21
N LEU A 95 9.10 -3.07 10.82
CA LEU A 95 8.53 -3.39 12.14
C LEU A 95 7.74 -4.70 12.13
N CYS A 96 6.99 -4.98 11.07
CA CYS A 96 6.31 -6.27 10.91
C CYS A 96 7.32 -7.43 10.83
N ALA A 97 8.39 -7.28 10.07
CA ALA A 97 9.39 -8.33 9.87
C ALA A 97 10.14 -8.68 11.17
N PHE A 98 10.38 -7.69 12.00
CA PHE A 98 11.12 -7.84 13.28
C PHE A 98 10.21 -7.79 14.51
N ALA A 99 8.90 -7.97 14.37
CA ALA A 99 7.96 -7.91 15.48
C ALA A 99 8.24 -8.99 16.54
N PRO A 100 8.68 -8.62 17.76
CA PRO A 100 9.02 -9.58 18.81
C PRO A 100 7.79 -10.16 19.49
N ASN A 101 6.64 -9.51 19.36
CA ASN A 101 5.38 -9.92 19.97
C ASN A 101 4.17 -9.46 19.15
N TYR A 102 2.99 -9.98 19.49
CA TYR A 102 1.74 -9.64 18.82
C TYR A 102 1.40 -8.13 18.90
N GLY A 103 1.67 -7.47 20.01
CA GLY A 103 1.40 -6.03 20.18
C GLY A 103 2.16 -5.15 19.18
N VAL A 104 3.42 -5.42 18.96
CA VAL A 104 4.23 -4.71 17.95
C VAL A 104 3.72 -4.99 16.55
N LEU A 105 3.31 -6.23 16.27
CA LEU A 105 2.74 -6.60 14.98
C LEU A 105 1.43 -5.84 14.71
N VAL A 106 0.55 -5.71 15.71
CA VAL A 106 -0.70 -4.92 15.61
C VAL A 106 -0.40 -3.47 15.27
N VAL A 107 0.51 -2.83 15.99
CA VAL A 107 0.89 -1.42 15.76
C VAL A 107 1.46 -1.23 14.36
N ALA A 108 2.34 -2.12 13.93
CA ALA A 108 2.94 -2.08 12.60
C ALA A 108 1.87 -2.23 11.51
N ARG A 109 0.92 -3.14 11.67
CA ARG A 109 -0.18 -3.35 10.71
C ARG A 109 -1.14 -2.18 10.65
N ILE A 110 -1.46 -1.54 11.77
CA ILE A 110 -2.26 -0.31 11.79
C ILE A 110 -1.52 0.81 11.03
N LEU A 111 -0.24 0.98 11.28
CA LEU A 111 0.58 1.98 10.60
C LEU A 111 0.60 1.77 9.08
N ILE A 112 0.80 0.52 8.63
CA ILE A 112 0.75 0.16 7.22
C ILE A 112 -0.64 0.46 6.63
N ALA A 113 -1.72 0.11 7.33
CA ALA A 113 -3.09 0.36 6.88
C ALA A 113 -3.38 1.85 6.68
N LEU A 114 -2.94 2.70 7.61
CA LEU A 114 -3.09 4.16 7.54
C LEU A 114 -2.41 4.75 6.29
N VAL A 115 -1.28 4.20 5.92
CA VAL A 115 -0.45 4.72 4.83
C VAL A 115 -0.84 4.12 3.49
N SER A 116 -1.11 2.80 3.43
CA SER A 116 -1.43 2.09 2.19
C SER A 116 -2.67 2.64 1.49
N GLY A 117 -3.74 2.91 2.23
CA GLY A 117 -4.96 3.47 1.67
C GLY A 117 -4.72 4.83 0.99
N THR A 118 -3.97 5.70 1.65
CA THR A 118 -3.61 7.01 1.11
C THR A 118 -2.67 6.89 -0.09
N LEU A 119 -1.69 5.98 -0.04
CA LEU A 119 -0.77 5.72 -1.15
C LEU A 119 -1.49 5.24 -2.40
N VAL A 120 -2.42 4.30 -2.27
CA VAL A 120 -3.23 3.79 -3.40
C VAL A 120 -4.08 4.92 -4.00
N ALA A 121 -4.72 5.74 -3.17
CA ALA A 121 -5.52 6.86 -3.63
C ALA A 121 -4.68 7.89 -4.41
N ILE A 122 -3.49 8.23 -3.92
CA ILE A 122 -2.55 9.14 -4.60
C ILE A 122 -2.05 8.52 -5.90
N ALA A 123 -1.70 7.23 -5.91
CA ALA A 123 -1.25 6.54 -7.11
C ALA A 123 -2.32 6.53 -8.20
N MET A 124 -3.59 6.32 -7.85
CA MET A 124 -4.71 6.41 -8.79
C MET A 124 -4.87 7.81 -9.36
N THR A 125 -4.70 8.88 -8.55
CA THR A 125 -4.75 10.26 -9.00
C THR A 125 -3.61 10.57 -9.99
N TYR A 126 -2.39 10.13 -9.69
CA TYR A 126 -1.27 10.27 -10.62
C TYR A 126 -1.50 9.54 -11.94
N ALA A 127 -2.05 8.33 -11.88
CA ALA A 127 -2.36 7.56 -13.08
C ALA A 127 -3.39 8.29 -13.97
N SER A 128 -4.41 8.90 -13.37
CA SER A 128 -5.41 9.69 -14.11
C SER A 128 -4.82 10.95 -14.72
N ASP A 129 -3.98 11.68 -13.99
CA ASP A 129 -3.33 12.90 -14.47
C ASP A 129 -2.42 12.61 -15.69
N VAL A 130 -1.59 11.58 -15.59
CA VAL A 130 -0.70 11.16 -16.70
C VAL A 130 -1.49 10.73 -17.94
N THR A 131 -2.69 10.17 -17.75
CA THR A 131 -3.55 9.74 -18.85
C THR A 131 -4.30 10.93 -19.46
N THR A 132 -4.69 11.92 -18.66
CA THR A 132 -5.50 13.08 -19.11
C THR A 132 -4.67 14.12 -19.84
N GLU A 133 -3.39 14.30 -19.51
CA GLU A 133 -2.50 15.23 -20.22
C GLU A 133 -2.20 14.79 -21.68
N GLN A 134 -2.67 13.62 -22.10
CA GLN A 134 -2.44 13.08 -23.44
C GLN A 134 -3.65 13.21 -24.38
N TYR A 135 -4.73 13.83 -23.94
CA TYR A 135 -5.90 14.19 -24.73
C TYR A 135 -6.09 15.71 -24.71
#